data_4fe5f87b664d91fbcdcebd71c7997c42
#
_entry.id   4fe5f87b664d91fbcdcebd71c7997c42
#
_cell.length_a   1.000
_cell.length_b   1.000
_cell.length_c   1.000
_cell.angle_alpha   90.00
_cell.angle_beta   90.00
_cell.angle_gamma   90.00
#
_symmetry.space_group_name_H-M   'P 1'
#
loop_
_entity.id
_entity.type
_entity.pdbx_description
1 polymer ?
#
loop_
_entity_poly.entity_id
_entity_poly.type
_entity_poly.pdbx_seq_one_letter_code
_entity_poly.pdbx_strand_id
1 'polypeptide(L)'
;MVPLEAGLGPDNPPCPACGEPLFGWIDARRGLPGPVRRCESCGLAVAGEAGDAEAALAALDRHRSGPELTFPNRGGFAAWVGGAGWAGLEPGARYLFTAEAARRLLAHRDQVVTGSRWAPGAGIGTMWQTILNGFTFGRNVALAALGRGEAVPAEKPWQRRLDGLIGVVVALPALLAALPMELIAAALRRGGAVRLRVELL
;
A
#
# COMPACT_ATOMS: atom_id res chain seq x y z
N MET A 1 -17.60 14.70 -13.90
CA MET A 1 -16.74 15.85 -13.63
C MET A 1 -17.15 16.37 -12.26
N VAL A 2 -16.49 15.93 -11.20
CA VAL A 2 -16.78 16.34 -9.81
C VAL A 2 -15.92 17.58 -9.56
N PRO A 3 -16.47 18.68 -8.99
CA PRO A 3 -15.70 19.91 -8.77
C PRO A 3 -14.57 19.68 -7.78
N LEU A 4 -13.37 20.01 -8.18
CA LEU A 4 -12.14 20.02 -7.37
C LEU A 4 -12.11 21.30 -6.51
N GLU A 5 -13.08 21.46 -5.62
CA GLU A 5 -13.04 22.48 -4.58
C GLU A 5 -13.21 21.81 -3.19
N ALA A 6 -12.41 20.79 -2.92
CA ALA A 6 -12.16 20.41 -1.55
C ALA A 6 -11.15 21.40 -0.97
N GLY A 7 -11.68 22.50 -0.40
CA GLY A 7 -10.92 23.61 0.11
C GLY A 7 -9.78 23.22 1.03
N LEU A 8 -8.74 24.02 1.01
CA LEU A 8 -7.71 24.15 2.04
C LEU A 8 -8.40 24.50 3.39
N GLY A 9 -9.07 23.53 4.01
CA GLY A 9 -9.62 23.67 5.35
C GLY A 9 -8.50 23.55 6.39
N PRO A 10 -8.62 24.21 7.53
CA PRO A 10 -7.64 24.16 8.62
C PRO A 10 -7.41 22.74 9.20
N ASP A 11 -8.15 21.75 8.72
CA ASP A 11 -8.17 20.37 9.27
C ASP A 11 -7.30 19.35 8.53
N ASN A 12 -6.55 19.76 7.49
CA ASN A 12 -5.70 18.83 6.75
C ASN A 12 -4.27 18.83 7.35
N PRO A 13 -3.87 17.78 8.08
CA PRO A 13 -2.56 17.73 8.69
C PRO A 13 -1.45 17.72 7.64
N PRO A 14 -0.26 18.24 7.96
CA PRO A 14 0.88 18.23 7.05
C PRO A 14 1.38 16.80 6.80
N CYS A 15 1.83 16.57 5.58
CA CYS A 15 2.45 15.30 5.17
C CYS A 15 3.83 15.18 5.83
N PRO A 16 4.14 14.08 6.55
CA PRO A 16 5.44 13.89 7.19
C PRO A 16 6.61 13.77 6.21
N ALA A 17 6.37 13.53 4.92
CA ALA A 17 7.42 13.41 3.91
C ALA A 17 7.75 14.73 3.19
N CYS A 18 6.81 15.69 3.10
CA CYS A 18 7.02 16.89 2.29
C CYS A 18 6.33 18.15 2.82
N GLY A 19 5.62 18.09 3.95
CA GLY A 19 4.92 19.22 4.55
C GLY A 19 3.60 19.63 3.89
N GLU A 20 3.32 19.16 2.67
CA GLU A 20 2.08 19.47 1.96
C GLU A 20 0.85 18.84 2.65
N PRO A 21 -0.35 19.41 2.51
CA PRO A 21 -1.55 18.91 3.18
C PRO A 21 -1.94 17.49 2.74
N LEU A 22 -2.51 16.73 3.69
CA LEU A 22 -3.09 15.40 3.46
C LEU A 22 -4.59 15.51 3.21
N PHE A 23 -5.09 14.91 2.14
CA PHE A 23 -6.50 14.88 1.76
C PHE A 23 -7.13 13.50 1.99
N GLY A 24 -8.44 13.44 2.25
CA GLY A 24 -9.17 12.19 2.41
C GLY A 24 -9.05 11.28 1.18
N TRP A 25 -8.78 9.98 1.41
CA TRP A 25 -8.69 8.97 0.35
C TRP A 25 -9.59 7.76 0.61
N ILE A 26 -9.58 7.21 1.81
CA ILE A 26 -10.39 6.04 2.19
C ILE A 26 -10.97 6.32 3.58
N ASP A 27 -12.27 6.08 3.76
CA ASP A 27 -12.92 6.16 5.05
C ASP A 27 -12.37 5.12 6.04
N ALA A 28 -12.62 5.33 7.33
CA ALA A 28 -12.20 4.41 8.37
C ALA A 28 -12.67 2.98 8.09
N ARG A 29 -11.75 2.03 8.16
CA ARG A 29 -12.01 0.62 7.90
C ARG A 29 -11.43 -0.27 8.98
N ARG A 30 -12.07 -1.42 9.19
CA ARG A 30 -11.58 -2.44 10.12
C ARG A 30 -10.14 -2.87 9.79
N GLY A 31 -9.30 -2.93 10.80
CA GLY A 31 -7.89 -3.26 10.68
C GLY A 31 -6.97 -2.07 10.38
N LEU A 32 -7.52 -0.89 10.09
CA LEU A 32 -6.73 0.33 9.96
C LEU A 32 -6.90 1.21 11.22
N PRO A 33 -5.87 1.98 11.60
CA PRO A 33 -5.92 2.85 12.79
C PRO A 33 -6.88 4.04 12.65
N GLY A 34 -7.47 4.24 11.47
CA GLY A 34 -8.43 5.32 11.20
C GLY A 34 -8.65 5.54 9.71
N PRO A 35 -9.29 6.65 9.32
CA PRO A 35 -9.43 7.03 7.92
C PRO A 35 -8.05 7.24 7.29
N VAL A 36 -7.94 6.96 6.00
CA VAL A 36 -6.68 7.14 5.26
C VAL A 36 -6.72 8.46 4.51
N ARG A 37 -5.72 9.29 4.76
CA ARG A 37 -5.46 10.52 4.02
C ARG A 37 -4.25 10.34 3.12
N ARG A 38 -4.17 11.07 2.02
CA ARG A 38 -3.05 11.01 1.08
C ARG A 38 -2.50 12.39 0.77
N CYS A 39 -1.22 12.46 0.54
CA CYS A 39 -0.55 13.62 -0.02
C CYS A 39 -0.63 13.56 -1.55
N GLU A 40 -1.05 14.64 -2.20
CA GLU A 40 -1.13 14.71 -3.66
C GLU A 40 0.24 14.99 -4.31
N SER A 41 1.16 15.63 -3.57
CA SER A 41 2.51 15.96 -4.04
C SER A 41 3.44 14.74 -4.08
N CYS A 42 3.62 14.03 -2.95
CA CYS A 42 4.55 12.89 -2.89
C CYS A 42 3.85 11.52 -2.92
N GLY A 43 2.52 11.50 -2.78
CA GLY A 43 1.72 10.28 -2.81
C GLY A 43 1.77 9.45 -1.51
N LEU A 44 2.45 9.88 -0.44
CA LEU A 44 2.36 9.21 0.86
C LEU A 44 0.90 9.16 1.30
N ALA A 45 0.46 8.03 1.83
CA ALA A 45 -0.82 7.98 2.53
C ALA A 45 -0.63 7.58 3.98
N VAL A 46 -1.48 8.13 4.86
CA VAL A 46 -1.43 7.96 6.31
C VAL A 46 -2.79 7.52 6.81
N ALA A 47 -2.85 6.43 7.57
CA ALA A 47 -4.05 5.94 8.23
C ALA A 47 -4.10 6.44 9.69
N GLY A 48 -5.21 7.05 10.07
CA GLY A 48 -5.38 7.68 11.39
C GLY A 48 -4.68 9.02 11.50
N GLU A 49 -4.05 9.28 12.65
CA GLU A 49 -3.31 10.52 12.90
C GLU A 49 -2.01 10.57 12.12
N ALA A 50 -1.73 11.70 11.51
CA ALA A 50 -0.43 11.95 10.89
C ALA A 50 0.63 12.12 11.99
N GLY A 51 1.63 11.24 12.00
CA GLY A 51 2.82 11.42 12.81
C GLY A 51 3.83 12.33 12.11
N ASP A 52 5.00 12.47 12.72
CA ASP A 52 6.13 13.20 12.15
C ASP A 52 6.93 12.38 11.13
N ALA A 53 7.96 12.99 10.55
CA ALA A 53 8.85 12.33 9.59
C ALA A 53 9.61 11.15 10.21
N GLU A 54 9.97 11.23 11.50
CA GLU A 54 10.70 10.16 12.18
C GLU A 54 9.84 8.91 12.36
N ALA A 55 8.57 9.07 12.73
CA ALA A 55 7.62 7.95 12.80
C ALA A 55 7.38 7.31 11.42
N ALA A 56 7.33 8.11 10.35
CA ALA A 56 7.21 7.60 9.00
C ALA A 56 8.49 6.87 8.55
N LEU A 57 9.68 7.37 8.89
CA LEU A 57 10.96 6.72 8.63
C LEU A 57 11.10 5.40 9.37
N ALA A 58 10.72 5.35 10.65
CA ALA A 58 10.72 4.11 11.43
C ALA A 58 9.78 3.05 10.82
N ALA A 59 8.64 3.49 10.27
CA ALA A 59 7.75 2.60 9.53
C ALA A 59 8.35 2.13 8.20
N LEU A 60 9.04 3.01 7.48
CA LEU A 60 9.74 2.67 6.22
C LEU A 60 10.88 1.66 6.46
N ASP A 61 11.63 1.83 7.56
CA ASP A 61 12.73 0.94 7.92
C ASP A 61 12.30 -0.51 8.19
N ARG A 62 11.03 -0.76 8.55
CA ARG A 62 10.50 -2.13 8.66
C ARG A 62 10.52 -2.90 7.33
N HIS A 63 10.57 -2.20 6.22
CA HIS A 63 10.69 -2.76 4.87
C HIS A 63 12.13 -2.92 4.40
N ARG A 64 13.12 -2.63 5.27
CA ARG A 64 14.53 -2.64 4.94
C ARG A 64 15.12 -4.05 5.05
N SER A 65 15.92 -4.41 4.05
CA SER A 65 16.76 -5.61 4.04
C SER A 65 18.14 -5.21 3.51
N GLY A 66 19.08 -4.98 4.42
CA GLY A 66 20.39 -4.42 4.08
C GLY A 66 20.27 -3.04 3.40
N PRO A 67 20.89 -2.84 2.24
CA PRO A 67 20.81 -1.57 1.51
C PRO A 67 19.51 -1.41 0.70
N GLU A 68 18.61 -2.38 0.74
CA GLU A 68 17.38 -2.36 -0.05
C GLU A 68 16.14 -2.15 0.83
N LEU A 69 15.18 -1.40 0.28
CA LEU A 69 13.83 -1.23 0.82
C LEU A 69 12.84 -1.83 -0.17
N THR A 70 11.99 -2.76 0.28
CA THR A 70 10.95 -3.36 -0.59
C THR A 70 9.59 -3.23 0.08
N PHE A 71 8.67 -2.52 -0.55
CA PHE A 71 7.34 -2.26 0.00
C PHE A 71 6.26 -2.22 -1.09
N PRO A 72 4.97 -2.47 -0.72
CA PRO A 72 3.84 -2.29 -1.61
C PRO A 72 3.75 -0.82 -2.07
N ASN A 73 3.68 -0.62 -3.39
CA ASN A 73 3.67 0.72 -3.98
C ASN A 73 2.25 1.31 -3.97
N ARG A 74 2.01 2.27 -3.10
CA ARG A 74 0.72 2.99 -3.05
C ARG A 74 0.43 3.74 -4.37
N GLY A 75 1.43 4.20 -5.09
CA GLY A 75 1.30 4.81 -6.42
C GLY A 75 1.13 3.80 -7.56
N GLY A 76 1.15 2.50 -7.26
CA GLY A 76 1.02 1.42 -8.22
C GLY A 76 -0.40 1.21 -8.73
N PHE A 77 -0.52 0.49 -9.84
CA PHE A 77 -1.80 0.16 -10.47
C PHE A 77 -2.70 -0.67 -9.55
N ALA A 78 -2.12 -1.62 -8.79
CA ALA A 78 -2.86 -2.42 -7.81
C ALA A 78 -3.57 -1.55 -6.75
N ALA A 79 -2.94 -0.47 -6.28
CA ALA A 79 -3.54 0.45 -5.32
C ALA A 79 -4.66 1.28 -5.96
N TRP A 80 -4.50 1.66 -7.22
CA TRP A 80 -5.51 2.41 -7.96
C TRP A 80 -6.77 1.57 -8.23
N VAL A 81 -6.62 0.33 -8.72
CA VAL A 81 -7.74 -0.59 -9.00
C VAL A 81 -8.39 -1.07 -7.71
N GLY A 82 -7.57 -1.45 -6.74
CA GLY A 82 -8.04 -2.04 -5.49
C GLY A 82 -8.71 -1.04 -4.56
N GLY A 83 -8.33 0.24 -4.61
CA GLY A 83 -8.86 1.24 -3.69
C GLY A 83 -8.82 0.76 -2.25
N ALA A 84 -9.98 0.69 -1.61
CA ALA A 84 -10.15 0.20 -0.25
C ALA A 84 -9.97 -1.33 -0.09
N GLY A 85 -9.97 -2.10 -1.17
CA GLY A 85 -9.63 -3.53 -1.22
C GLY A 85 -8.17 -3.80 -1.52
N TRP A 86 -7.33 -2.77 -1.70
CA TRP A 86 -5.92 -2.96 -2.02
C TRP A 86 -5.17 -3.74 -0.94
N ALA A 87 -4.41 -4.76 -1.36
CA ALA A 87 -3.70 -5.66 -0.45
C ALA A 87 -2.61 -4.96 0.39
N GLY A 88 -2.07 -3.85 -0.08
CA GLY A 88 -1.10 -3.04 0.69
C GLY A 88 -1.70 -2.29 1.89
N LEU A 89 -3.03 -2.31 2.07
CA LEU A 89 -3.71 -1.86 3.30
C LEU A 89 -3.63 -2.96 4.36
N GLU A 90 -2.43 -3.28 4.82
CA GLU A 90 -2.22 -4.28 5.86
C GLU A 90 -2.81 -3.84 7.21
N PRO A 91 -3.24 -4.80 8.06
CA PRO A 91 -3.69 -4.49 9.41
C PRO A 91 -2.63 -3.70 10.19
N GLY A 92 -3.05 -2.64 10.87
CA GLY A 92 -2.14 -1.79 11.63
C GLY A 92 -1.20 -0.90 10.80
N ALA A 93 -1.21 -1.01 9.47
CA ALA A 93 -0.40 -0.13 8.63
C ALA A 93 -0.83 1.33 8.78
N ARG A 94 0.07 2.16 9.31
CA ARG A 94 -0.15 3.61 9.45
C ARG A 94 0.32 4.38 8.21
N TYR A 95 1.41 3.97 7.59
CA TYR A 95 2.02 4.65 6.46
C TYR A 95 2.05 3.75 5.23
N LEU A 96 1.66 4.30 4.08
CA LEU A 96 1.60 3.62 2.79
C LEU A 96 2.44 4.42 1.81
N PHE A 97 3.54 3.84 1.37
CA PHE A 97 4.60 4.56 0.68
C PHE A 97 4.44 4.52 -0.85
N THR A 98 4.89 5.61 -1.48
CA THR A 98 5.32 5.63 -2.88
C THR A 98 6.84 5.71 -2.94
N ALA A 99 7.44 5.44 -4.08
CA ALA A 99 8.88 5.64 -4.26
C ALA A 99 9.30 7.10 -4.02
N GLU A 100 8.46 8.05 -4.39
CA GLU A 100 8.72 9.49 -4.19
C GLU A 100 8.67 9.87 -2.71
N ALA A 101 7.64 9.42 -1.99
CA ALA A 101 7.53 9.67 -0.55
C ALA A 101 8.73 9.07 0.22
N ALA A 102 9.14 7.85 -0.15
CA ALA A 102 10.31 7.21 0.45
C ALA A 102 11.60 8.01 0.19
N ARG A 103 11.81 8.52 -1.03
CA ARG A 103 12.98 9.36 -1.33
C ARG A 103 13.03 10.62 -0.47
N ARG A 104 11.89 11.32 -0.34
CA ARG A 104 11.81 12.54 0.48
C ARG A 104 12.06 12.26 1.95
N LEU A 105 11.50 11.19 2.49
CA LEU A 105 11.75 10.77 3.88
C LEU A 105 13.23 10.42 4.11
N LEU A 106 13.84 9.64 3.23
CA LEU A 106 15.24 9.23 3.36
C LEU A 106 16.22 10.43 3.29
N ALA A 107 15.87 11.46 2.54
CA ALA A 107 16.64 12.70 2.48
C ALA A 107 16.76 13.41 3.84
N HIS A 108 15.79 13.24 4.76
CA HIS A 108 15.89 13.76 6.13
C HIS A 108 16.99 13.08 6.97
N ARG A 109 17.54 11.97 6.52
CA ARG A 109 18.66 11.24 7.17
C ARG A 109 19.91 11.16 6.32
N ASP A 110 20.10 12.09 5.39
CA ASP A 110 21.25 12.13 4.45
C ASP A 110 21.40 10.81 3.69
N GLN A 111 20.28 10.15 3.39
CA GLN A 111 20.25 8.91 2.60
C GLN A 111 19.73 9.20 1.19
N VAL A 112 20.40 8.62 0.20
CA VAL A 112 20.03 8.79 -1.21
C VAL A 112 19.57 7.47 -1.81
N VAL A 113 18.51 7.53 -2.62
CA VAL A 113 18.04 6.40 -3.42
C VAL A 113 18.84 6.37 -4.73
N THR A 114 19.76 5.42 -4.85
CA THR A 114 20.62 5.24 -6.03
C THR A 114 19.99 4.36 -7.10
N GLY A 115 18.93 3.62 -6.76
CA GLY A 115 18.22 2.77 -7.72
C GLY A 115 16.78 2.53 -7.31
N SER A 116 15.92 2.40 -8.32
CA SER A 116 14.51 2.03 -8.14
C SER A 116 14.12 1.01 -9.19
N ARG A 117 13.58 -0.12 -8.77
CA ARG A 117 13.09 -1.17 -9.67
C ARG A 117 11.80 -1.81 -9.15
N TRP A 118 11.10 -2.41 -10.05
CA TRP A 118 9.97 -3.26 -9.74
C TRP A 118 10.41 -4.49 -8.94
N ALA A 119 9.60 -4.91 -7.96
CA ALA A 119 9.80 -6.12 -7.17
C ALA A 119 8.78 -7.19 -7.61
N PRO A 120 9.12 -8.08 -8.60
CA PRO A 120 8.12 -8.93 -9.26
C PRO A 120 7.32 -9.81 -8.31
N GLY A 121 7.98 -10.55 -7.43
CA GLY A 121 7.30 -11.47 -6.52
C GLY A 121 6.35 -10.78 -5.53
N ALA A 122 6.74 -9.59 -5.03
CA ALA A 122 5.88 -8.80 -4.16
C ALA A 122 4.76 -8.10 -4.96
N GLY A 123 5.05 -7.56 -6.15
CA GLY A 123 4.07 -6.88 -7.00
C GLY A 123 2.97 -7.81 -7.47
N ILE A 124 3.32 -9.00 -8.00
CA ILE A 124 2.36 -10.02 -8.43
C ILE A 124 1.50 -10.49 -7.24
N GLY A 125 2.13 -10.73 -6.08
CA GLY A 125 1.41 -11.11 -4.87
C GLY A 125 0.42 -10.04 -4.41
N THR A 126 0.83 -8.77 -4.44
CA THR A 126 -0.04 -7.63 -4.11
C THR A 126 -1.23 -7.53 -5.09
N MET A 127 -0.99 -7.65 -6.40
CA MET A 127 -2.07 -7.62 -7.40
C MET A 127 -3.02 -8.80 -7.23
N TRP A 128 -2.49 -10.01 -7.10
CA TRP A 128 -3.26 -11.22 -6.89
C TRP A 128 -4.18 -11.11 -5.66
N GLN A 129 -3.62 -10.72 -4.51
CA GLN A 129 -4.42 -10.56 -3.30
C GLN A 129 -5.42 -9.41 -3.42
N THR A 130 -5.08 -8.34 -4.13
CA THR A 130 -6.01 -7.23 -4.39
C THR A 130 -7.23 -7.71 -5.17
N ILE A 131 -7.05 -8.55 -6.18
CA ILE A 131 -8.14 -9.19 -6.92
C ILE A 131 -8.97 -10.06 -5.98
N LEU A 132 -8.32 -10.93 -5.18
CA LEU A 132 -9.02 -11.80 -4.22
C LEU A 132 -9.83 -11.01 -3.19
N ASN A 133 -9.32 -9.89 -2.70
CA ASN A 133 -10.04 -9.02 -1.77
C ASN A 133 -11.34 -8.45 -2.35
N GLY A 134 -11.49 -8.44 -3.68
CA GLY A 134 -12.74 -8.07 -4.35
C GLY A 134 -13.84 -9.14 -4.26
N PHE A 135 -13.48 -10.39 -3.93
CA PHE A 135 -14.40 -11.52 -3.84
C PHE A 135 -14.58 -12.02 -2.41
N THR A 136 -13.67 -11.70 -1.49
CA THR A 136 -13.69 -12.18 -0.10
C THR A 136 -14.30 -11.14 0.86
N PHE A 137 -14.89 -11.62 1.94
CA PHE A 137 -15.42 -10.78 3.04
C PHE A 137 -14.30 -10.28 3.96
N GLY A 138 -13.25 -11.09 4.13
CA GLY A 138 -12.02 -10.70 4.80
C GLY A 138 -11.03 -10.07 3.82
N ARG A 139 -9.96 -9.45 4.35
CA ARG A 139 -8.86 -8.90 3.54
C ARG A 139 -7.57 -9.65 3.80
N ASN A 140 -6.74 -9.77 2.76
CA ASN A 140 -5.40 -10.37 2.80
C ASN A 140 -5.38 -11.84 3.31
N VAL A 141 -6.51 -12.54 3.22
CA VAL A 141 -6.67 -13.89 3.78
C VAL A 141 -5.73 -14.89 3.11
N ALA A 142 -5.57 -14.81 1.78
CA ALA A 142 -4.73 -15.74 1.05
C ALA A 142 -3.23 -15.49 1.27
N LEU A 143 -2.78 -14.24 1.29
CA LEU A 143 -1.37 -13.93 1.63
C LEU A 143 -1.03 -14.34 3.06
N ALA A 144 -1.92 -14.11 4.01
CA ALA A 144 -1.72 -14.53 5.40
C ALA A 144 -1.66 -16.06 5.53
N ALA A 145 -2.48 -16.80 4.78
CA ALA A 145 -2.42 -18.27 4.73
C ALA A 145 -1.08 -18.78 4.15
N LEU A 146 -0.39 -17.98 3.32
CA LEU A 146 0.95 -18.25 2.82
C LEU A 146 2.07 -17.71 3.73
N GLY A 147 1.74 -17.25 4.95
CA GLY A 147 2.71 -16.66 5.88
C GLY A 147 3.24 -15.28 5.46
N ARG A 148 2.53 -14.58 4.58
CA ARG A 148 2.93 -13.28 4.04
C ARG A 148 1.98 -12.18 4.50
N GLY A 149 2.31 -11.52 5.61
CA GLY A 149 1.51 -10.44 6.18
C GLY A 149 0.37 -10.94 7.08
N GLU A 150 -0.52 -10.04 7.44
CA GLU A 150 -1.65 -10.29 8.33
C GLU A 150 -2.99 -10.15 7.60
N ALA A 151 -3.96 -10.97 8.01
CA ALA A 151 -5.33 -10.90 7.50
C ALA A 151 -6.23 -10.07 8.42
N VAL A 152 -7.22 -9.40 7.83
CA VAL A 152 -8.43 -8.97 8.52
C VAL A 152 -9.50 -10.02 8.25
N PRO A 153 -9.74 -10.97 9.15
CA PRO A 153 -10.70 -12.05 8.90
C PRO A 153 -12.14 -11.49 8.84
N ALA A 154 -13.00 -12.15 8.10
CA ALA A 154 -14.43 -11.81 8.06
C ALA A 154 -15.03 -11.88 9.46
N GLU A 155 -16.10 -11.08 9.71
CA GLU A 155 -16.73 -11.00 11.03
C GLU A 155 -17.47 -12.28 11.39
N LYS A 156 -18.30 -12.76 10.47
CA LYS A 156 -19.16 -13.92 10.72
C LYS A 156 -18.46 -15.23 10.40
N PRO A 157 -18.64 -16.30 11.21
CA PRO A 157 -18.00 -17.59 10.98
C PRO A 157 -18.29 -18.21 9.61
N TRP A 158 -19.50 -18.06 9.10
CA TRP A 158 -19.88 -18.57 7.78
C TRP A 158 -19.15 -17.84 6.65
N GLN A 159 -18.93 -16.52 6.80
CA GLN A 159 -18.13 -15.71 5.83
C GLN A 159 -16.69 -16.21 5.77
N ARG A 160 -16.07 -16.54 6.92
CA ARG A 160 -14.72 -17.10 6.96
C ARG A 160 -14.60 -18.45 6.23
N ARG A 161 -15.64 -19.29 6.33
CA ARG A 161 -15.70 -20.56 5.59
C ARG A 161 -15.83 -20.31 4.08
N LEU A 162 -16.66 -19.35 3.68
CA LEU A 162 -16.80 -18.94 2.29
C LEU A 162 -15.51 -18.32 1.76
N ASP A 163 -14.82 -17.50 2.53
CA ASP A 163 -13.52 -16.93 2.14
C ASP A 163 -12.50 -18.03 1.83
N GLY A 164 -12.47 -19.11 2.63
CA GLY A 164 -11.65 -20.27 2.34
C GLY A 164 -11.99 -20.96 1.01
N LEU A 165 -13.28 -21.17 0.76
CA LEU A 165 -13.76 -21.77 -0.50
C LEU A 165 -13.45 -20.86 -1.71
N ILE A 166 -13.79 -19.57 -1.60
CA ILE A 166 -13.52 -18.56 -2.62
C ILE A 166 -12.00 -18.49 -2.89
N GLY A 167 -11.18 -18.49 -1.83
CA GLY A 167 -9.74 -18.51 -1.93
C GLY A 167 -9.22 -19.68 -2.77
N VAL A 168 -9.77 -20.89 -2.59
CA VAL A 168 -9.39 -22.06 -3.37
C VAL A 168 -9.86 -21.95 -4.83
N VAL A 169 -11.11 -21.57 -5.05
CA VAL A 169 -11.72 -21.57 -6.42
C VAL A 169 -11.20 -20.39 -7.24
N VAL A 170 -11.05 -19.22 -6.65
CA VAL A 170 -10.67 -17.98 -7.37
C VAL A 170 -9.16 -17.76 -7.40
N ALA A 171 -8.36 -18.45 -6.57
CA ALA A 171 -6.93 -18.20 -6.46
C ALA A 171 -6.19 -18.32 -7.79
N LEU A 172 -6.41 -19.40 -8.53
CA LEU A 172 -5.74 -19.64 -9.81
C LEU A 172 -6.20 -18.67 -10.90
N PRO A 173 -7.51 -18.49 -11.17
CA PRO A 173 -7.97 -17.45 -12.09
C PRO A 173 -7.47 -16.04 -11.74
N ALA A 174 -7.47 -15.68 -10.46
CA ALA A 174 -6.96 -14.39 -9.99
C ALA A 174 -5.45 -14.24 -10.27
N LEU A 175 -4.66 -15.32 -10.11
CA LEU A 175 -3.23 -15.31 -10.40
C LEU A 175 -2.97 -15.15 -11.90
N LEU A 176 -3.72 -15.86 -12.73
CA LEU A 176 -3.63 -15.76 -14.19
C LEU A 176 -3.99 -14.36 -14.69
N ALA A 177 -4.93 -13.67 -14.04
CA ALA A 177 -5.24 -12.28 -14.33
C ALA A 177 -4.18 -11.31 -13.77
N ALA A 178 -3.68 -11.55 -12.55
CA ALA A 178 -2.71 -10.68 -11.89
C ALA A 178 -1.38 -10.60 -12.65
N LEU A 179 -0.92 -11.71 -13.24
CA LEU A 179 0.35 -11.76 -13.96
C LEU A 179 0.44 -10.74 -15.11
N PRO A 180 -0.43 -10.76 -16.12
CA PRO A 180 -0.36 -9.79 -17.23
C PRO A 180 -0.63 -8.36 -16.75
N MET A 181 -1.57 -8.17 -15.81
CA MET A 181 -1.87 -6.84 -15.26
C MET A 181 -0.65 -6.23 -14.58
N GLU A 182 0.06 -6.99 -13.77
CA GLU A 182 1.24 -6.51 -13.06
C GLU A 182 2.43 -6.30 -14.01
N LEU A 183 2.62 -7.14 -15.03
CA LEU A 183 3.64 -6.94 -16.04
C LEU A 183 3.42 -5.64 -16.84
N ILE A 184 2.18 -5.37 -17.25
CA ILE A 184 1.82 -4.12 -17.92
C ILE A 184 2.04 -2.93 -16.97
N ALA A 185 1.58 -3.04 -15.72
CA ALA A 185 1.78 -1.99 -14.72
C ALA A 185 3.26 -1.70 -14.47
N ALA A 186 4.10 -2.75 -14.41
CA ALA A 186 5.55 -2.61 -14.25
C ALA A 186 6.20 -1.94 -15.45
N ALA A 187 5.81 -2.30 -16.68
CA ALA A 187 6.28 -1.65 -17.91
C ALA A 187 5.92 -0.15 -17.93
N LEU A 188 4.76 0.21 -17.39
CA LEU A 188 4.31 1.60 -17.20
C LEU A 188 4.91 2.28 -15.96
N ARG A 189 5.85 1.65 -15.25
CA ARG A 189 6.45 2.11 -13.99
C ARG A 189 5.45 2.30 -12.84
N ARG A 190 4.33 1.56 -12.90
CA ARG A 190 3.24 1.56 -11.90
C ARG A 190 3.05 0.19 -11.23
N GLY A 191 4.14 -0.60 -11.12
CA GLY A 191 4.08 -1.92 -10.49
C GLY A 191 3.60 -1.86 -9.04
N GLY A 192 2.98 -2.95 -8.58
CA GLY A 192 2.32 -3.07 -7.26
C GLY A 192 3.29 -3.09 -6.09
N ALA A 193 4.57 -3.36 -6.31
CA ALA A 193 5.62 -3.23 -5.30
C ALA A 193 6.90 -2.64 -5.92
N VAL A 194 7.63 -1.88 -5.12
CA VAL A 194 8.88 -1.23 -5.53
C VAL A 194 10.01 -1.65 -4.60
N ARG A 195 11.20 -1.79 -5.18
CA ARG A 195 12.46 -1.99 -4.48
C ARG A 195 13.36 -0.79 -4.72
N LEU A 196 13.80 -0.16 -3.65
CA LEU A 196 14.73 0.98 -3.67
C LEU A 196 16.07 0.54 -3.12
N ARG A 197 17.14 0.94 -3.77
CA ARG A 197 18.51 0.83 -3.23
C ARG A 197 18.88 2.16 -2.58
N VAL A 198 19.38 2.08 -1.34
CA VAL A 198 19.65 3.24 -0.49
C VAL A 198 21.13 3.23 -0.11
N GLU A 199 21.77 4.39 -0.21
CA GLU A 199 23.16 4.61 0.20
C GLU A 199 23.21 5.87 1.10
N LEU A 200 24.21 5.93 1.99
CA LEU A 200 24.51 7.15 2.77
C LEU A 200 25.25 8.14 1.85
N LEU A 201 24.94 9.42 2.02
CA LEU A 201 25.70 10.50 1.38
C LEU A 201 27.07 10.69 2.03
#